data_53b274fcde5d33f013d7d65f23249511
#
_entry.id   53b274fcde5d33f013d7d65f23249511
#
_cell.length_a   1.000
_cell.length_b   1.000
_cell.length_c   1.000
_cell.angle_alpha   90.00
_cell.angle_beta   90.00
_cell.angle_gamma   90.00
#
_symmetry.space_group_name_H-M   'P 1'
#
loop_
_entity.id
_entity.type
_entity.pdbx_description
1 polymer ?
#
loop_
_entity_poly.entity_id
_entity_poly.type
_entity_poly.pdbx_seq_one_letter_code
_entity_poly.pdbx_strand_id
1 'polypeptide(L)'
;DSKSIKGHFFLLSSLSFIFIFKEVDIWRDLPLILFLIFILKYINTKNFTSIIIISLLSVFTFFWSLDRGFFILFSLIPFLIFIFLNDKKELLKFLITIFIFCLLIKLSIDPNILREFFNHTKDIFTQHESLNGIIHPKPFSDDANSSRATKSLLLIIINFLISILIIFNKK
;
A
#
# COMPACT_ATOMS: atom_id res chain seq x y z
N ASP A 1 -3.21 -24.35 -15.99
CA ASP A 1 -4.07 -23.31 -15.40
C ASP A 1 -3.49 -21.91 -15.61
N SER A 2 -3.88 -21.25 -16.70
CA SER A 2 -3.29 -19.96 -17.12
C SER A 2 -3.52 -18.82 -16.09
N LYS A 3 -4.53 -18.94 -15.22
CA LYS A 3 -4.80 -17.98 -14.15
C LYS A 3 -3.77 -18.06 -13.01
N SER A 4 -3.31 -19.24 -12.67
CA SER A 4 -2.27 -19.46 -11.65
C SER A 4 -0.94 -18.86 -12.10
N ILE A 5 -0.56 -19.08 -13.34
CA ILE A 5 0.73 -18.59 -13.90
C ILE A 5 0.78 -17.06 -13.91
N LYS A 6 -0.30 -16.38 -14.28
CA LYS A 6 -0.38 -14.91 -14.28
C LYS A 6 -0.26 -14.32 -12.87
N GLY A 7 -0.88 -14.96 -11.87
CA GLY A 7 -0.77 -14.55 -10.47
C GLY A 7 0.65 -14.71 -9.93
N HIS A 8 1.31 -15.84 -10.23
CA HIS A 8 2.69 -16.07 -9.80
C HIS A 8 3.68 -15.14 -10.51
N PHE A 9 3.47 -14.85 -11.80
CA PHE A 9 4.31 -13.89 -12.52
C PHE A 9 4.19 -12.48 -11.96
N PHE A 10 2.96 -12.05 -11.63
CA PHE A 10 2.73 -10.75 -10.99
C PHE A 10 3.39 -10.68 -9.61
N LEU A 11 3.29 -11.75 -8.82
CA LEU A 11 3.90 -11.84 -7.50
C LEU A 11 5.43 -11.82 -7.59
N LEU A 12 6.02 -12.58 -8.52
CA LEU A 12 7.45 -12.58 -8.76
C LEU A 12 7.96 -11.23 -9.26
N SER A 13 7.23 -10.57 -10.17
CA SER A 13 7.62 -9.23 -10.65
C SER A 13 7.52 -8.19 -9.55
N SER A 14 6.50 -8.24 -8.70
CA SER A 14 6.34 -7.34 -7.55
C SER A 14 7.42 -7.58 -6.49
N LEU A 15 7.74 -8.84 -6.20
CA LEU A 15 8.85 -9.20 -5.30
C LEU A 15 10.20 -8.80 -5.89
N SER A 16 10.43 -9.03 -7.18
CA SER A 16 11.66 -8.58 -7.86
C SER A 16 11.83 -7.07 -7.77
N PHE A 17 10.74 -6.31 -7.89
CA PHE A 17 10.76 -4.87 -7.74
C PHE A 17 11.17 -4.43 -6.32
N ILE A 18 10.71 -5.16 -5.31
CA ILE A 18 11.10 -4.93 -3.90
C ILE A 18 12.57 -5.27 -3.67
N PHE A 19 13.08 -6.35 -4.28
CA PHE A 19 14.48 -6.78 -4.13
C PHE A 19 15.50 -5.93 -4.91
N ILE A 20 15.09 -5.23 -5.97
CA ILE A 20 15.97 -4.33 -6.74
C ILE A 20 16.29 -3.04 -5.94
N PHE A 21 15.42 -2.63 -5.04
CA PHE A 21 15.71 -1.53 -4.12
C PHE A 21 16.55 -2.05 -2.95
N LYS A 22 17.81 -1.69 -2.93
CA LYS A 22 18.98 -2.22 -2.22
C LYS A 22 18.92 -2.31 -0.69
N GLU A 23 17.82 -1.92 -0.06
CA GLU A 23 17.64 -1.93 1.40
C GLU A 23 16.29 -2.52 1.78
N VAL A 24 16.15 -3.84 1.54
CA VAL A 24 14.96 -4.55 2.05
C VAL A 24 15.20 -4.86 3.53
N ASP A 25 14.65 -4.06 4.39
CA ASP A 25 14.44 -4.42 5.78
C ASP A 25 13.25 -5.39 5.86
N ILE A 26 13.55 -6.69 5.87
CA ILE A 26 12.54 -7.75 5.82
C ILE A 26 11.47 -7.54 6.90
N TRP A 27 11.84 -7.14 8.09
CA TRP A 27 10.91 -6.92 9.19
C TRP A 27 9.98 -5.73 8.93
N ARG A 28 10.51 -4.69 8.33
CA ARG A 28 9.76 -3.48 8.01
C ARG A 28 8.82 -3.69 6.83
N ASP A 29 9.23 -4.50 5.85
CA ASP A 29 8.49 -4.75 4.62
C ASP A 29 7.51 -5.94 4.71
N LEU A 30 7.67 -6.80 5.73
CA LEU A 30 6.85 -7.99 5.91
C LEU A 30 5.34 -7.73 5.86
N PRO A 31 4.76 -6.73 6.56
CA PRO A 31 3.34 -6.47 6.50
C PRO A 31 2.87 -6.07 5.09
N LEU A 32 3.67 -5.31 4.34
CA LEU A 32 3.37 -4.94 2.95
C LEU A 32 3.37 -6.17 2.03
N ILE A 33 4.35 -7.06 2.19
CA ILE A 33 4.44 -8.31 1.41
C ILE A 33 3.23 -9.20 1.70
N LEU A 34 2.89 -9.38 2.96
CA LEU A 34 1.70 -10.15 3.36
C LEU A 34 0.42 -9.53 2.79
N PHE A 35 0.28 -8.23 2.85
CA PHE A 35 -0.85 -7.51 2.29
C PHE A 35 -1.03 -7.81 0.79
N LEU A 36 0.04 -7.74 -0.01
CA LEU A 36 -0.01 -8.06 -1.44
C LEU A 36 -0.37 -9.54 -1.69
N ILE A 37 0.17 -10.46 -0.90
CA ILE A 37 -0.15 -11.89 -0.99
C ILE A 37 -1.64 -12.12 -0.73
N PHE A 38 -2.21 -11.49 0.30
CA PHE A 38 -3.62 -11.65 0.63
C PHE A 38 -4.56 -10.97 -0.37
N ILE A 39 -4.17 -9.86 -1.00
CA ILE A 39 -4.90 -9.28 -2.14
C ILE A 39 -4.96 -10.30 -3.28
N LEU A 40 -3.84 -10.89 -3.67
CA LEU A 40 -3.80 -11.88 -4.74
C LEU A 40 -4.64 -13.13 -4.39
N LYS A 41 -4.55 -13.58 -3.14
CA LYS A 41 -5.38 -14.68 -2.65
C LYS A 41 -6.86 -14.34 -2.74
N TYR A 42 -7.27 -13.14 -2.34
CA TYR A 42 -8.66 -12.70 -2.43
C TYR A 42 -9.15 -12.62 -3.87
N ILE A 43 -8.37 -12.06 -4.79
CA ILE A 43 -8.73 -11.98 -6.22
C ILE A 43 -9.01 -13.38 -6.80
N ASN A 44 -8.26 -14.39 -6.35
CA ASN A 44 -8.40 -15.76 -6.84
C ASN A 44 -9.54 -16.55 -6.15
N THR A 45 -9.70 -16.39 -4.83
CA THR A 45 -10.59 -17.27 -4.03
C THR A 45 -11.84 -16.56 -3.52
N LYS A 46 -11.88 -15.22 -3.53
CA LYS A 46 -12.94 -14.38 -2.95
C LYS A 46 -13.29 -14.77 -1.49
N ASN A 47 -12.30 -15.24 -0.74
CA ASN A 47 -12.51 -15.69 0.64
C ASN A 47 -12.60 -14.50 1.60
N PHE A 48 -13.64 -14.50 2.44
CA PHE A 48 -13.84 -13.46 3.47
C PHE A 48 -12.67 -13.35 4.46
N THR A 49 -12.03 -14.46 4.82
CA THR A 49 -10.82 -14.44 5.67
C THR A 49 -9.71 -13.56 5.07
N SER A 50 -9.57 -13.55 3.73
CA SER A 50 -8.60 -12.69 3.07
C SER A 50 -8.94 -11.21 3.23
N ILE A 51 -10.23 -10.84 3.20
CA ILE A 51 -10.70 -9.46 3.47
C ILE A 51 -10.32 -9.04 4.88
N ILE A 52 -10.57 -9.88 5.87
CA ILE A 52 -10.22 -9.60 7.28
C ILE A 52 -8.72 -9.32 7.40
N ILE A 53 -7.88 -10.18 6.81
CA ILE A 53 -6.42 -10.03 6.89
C ILE A 53 -5.93 -8.79 6.13
N ILE A 54 -6.47 -8.50 4.95
CA ILE A 54 -6.16 -7.30 4.19
C ILE A 54 -6.51 -6.05 5.01
N SER A 55 -7.70 -6.02 5.62
CA SER A 55 -8.15 -4.91 6.46
C SER A 55 -7.27 -4.74 7.69
N LEU A 56 -6.91 -5.83 8.38
CA LEU A 56 -6.00 -5.81 9.52
C LEU A 56 -4.64 -5.26 9.12
N LEU A 57 -4.04 -5.78 8.03
CA LEU A 57 -2.73 -5.35 7.55
C LEU A 57 -2.76 -3.89 7.09
N SER A 58 -3.86 -3.40 6.50
CA SER A 58 -4.00 -2.01 6.10
C SER A 58 -3.90 -1.04 7.28
N VAL A 59 -4.50 -1.41 8.41
CA VAL A 59 -4.48 -0.57 9.61
C VAL A 59 -3.17 -0.80 10.38
N PHE A 60 -2.76 -2.04 10.59
CA PHE A 60 -1.57 -2.40 11.36
C PHE A 60 -0.28 -1.83 10.75
N THR A 61 -0.11 -1.93 9.43
CA THR A 61 1.13 -1.48 8.77
C THR A 61 1.34 0.02 8.91
N PHE A 62 0.27 0.80 9.00
CA PHE A 62 0.37 2.24 9.21
C PHE A 62 1.04 2.59 10.56
N PHE A 63 0.74 1.81 11.59
CA PHE A 63 1.37 1.97 12.91
C PHE A 63 2.74 1.27 13.02
N TRP A 64 2.97 0.23 12.20
CA TRP A 64 4.25 -0.50 12.16
C TRP A 64 5.35 0.28 11.45
N SER A 65 5.04 0.85 10.31
CA SER A 65 5.96 1.62 9.48
C SER A 65 5.17 2.61 8.63
N LEU A 66 5.31 3.89 8.93
CA LEU A 66 4.49 4.95 8.33
C LEU A 66 4.60 4.98 6.79
N ASP A 67 5.81 4.89 6.26
CA ASP A 67 6.06 4.89 4.81
C ASP A 67 5.44 3.65 4.14
N ARG A 68 5.54 2.47 4.75
CA ARG A 68 4.91 1.25 4.24
C ARG A 68 3.38 1.32 4.37
N GLY A 69 2.88 1.96 5.40
CA GLY A 69 1.45 2.27 5.54
C GLY A 69 0.93 3.11 4.38
N PHE A 70 1.67 4.14 3.94
CA PHE A 70 1.29 4.92 2.76
C PHE A 70 1.31 4.07 1.48
N PHE A 71 2.31 3.21 1.27
CA PHE A 71 2.31 2.31 0.12
C PHE A 71 1.09 1.38 0.11
N ILE A 72 0.66 0.90 1.27
CA ILE A 72 -0.58 0.11 1.37
C ILE A 72 -1.79 0.97 1.01
N LEU A 73 -1.92 2.19 1.51
CA LEU A 73 -3.04 3.07 1.18
C LEU A 73 -3.14 3.32 -0.33
N PHE A 74 -2.01 3.57 -1.00
CA PHE A 74 -1.98 3.69 -2.46
C PHE A 74 -2.36 2.39 -3.16
N SER A 75 -1.90 1.24 -2.66
CA SER A 75 -2.23 -0.08 -3.22
C SER A 75 -3.68 -0.47 -2.98
N LEU A 76 -4.33 0.08 -1.96
CA LEU A 76 -5.76 -0.12 -1.70
C LEU A 76 -6.64 0.51 -2.79
N ILE A 77 -6.23 1.61 -3.42
CA ILE A 77 -7.05 2.30 -4.41
C ILE A 77 -7.47 1.36 -5.56
N PRO A 78 -6.55 0.70 -6.31
CA PRO A 78 -6.94 -0.24 -7.36
C PRO A 78 -7.71 -1.45 -6.80
N PHE A 79 -7.40 -1.90 -5.59
CA PHE A 79 -8.12 -2.98 -4.95
C PHE A 79 -9.57 -2.61 -4.62
N LEU A 80 -9.82 -1.41 -4.09
CA LEU A 80 -11.17 -0.90 -3.84
C LEU A 80 -11.97 -0.75 -5.12
N ILE A 81 -11.35 -0.23 -6.19
CA ILE A 81 -11.98 -0.14 -7.50
C ILE A 81 -12.36 -1.55 -7.99
N PHE A 82 -11.46 -2.52 -7.87
CA PHE A 82 -11.73 -3.90 -8.26
C PHE A 82 -12.91 -4.51 -7.50
N ILE A 83 -12.97 -4.35 -6.17
CA ILE A 83 -14.10 -4.85 -5.36
C ILE A 83 -15.39 -4.12 -5.74
N PHE A 84 -15.36 -2.80 -5.85
CA PHE A 84 -16.54 -1.99 -6.18
C PHE A 84 -17.17 -2.41 -7.51
N LEU A 85 -16.35 -2.69 -8.52
CA LEU A 85 -16.81 -3.09 -9.84
C LEU A 85 -17.35 -4.54 -9.87
N ASN A 86 -16.83 -5.42 -9.00
CA ASN A 86 -17.20 -6.84 -9.02
C ASN A 86 -18.32 -7.18 -8.02
N ASP A 87 -18.25 -6.64 -6.80
CA ASP A 87 -19.22 -6.96 -5.74
C ASP A 87 -19.28 -5.87 -4.66
N LYS A 88 -20.33 -5.07 -4.70
CA LYS A 88 -20.55 -3.99 -3.72
C LYS A 88 -20.74 -4.51 -2.29
N LYS A 89 -21.24 -5.75 -2.11
CA LYS A 89 -21.42 -6.35 -0.78
C LYS A 89 -20.06 -6.66 -0.14
N GLU A 90 -19.11 -7.13 -0.94
CA GLU A 90 -17.74 -7.37 -0.47
C GLU A 90 -17.03 -6.05 -0.11
N LEU A 91 -17.28 -4.97 -0.87
CA LEU A 91 -16.80 -3.64 -0.50
C LEU A 91 -17.34 -3.20 0.87
N LEU A 92 -18.63 -3.38 1.11
CA LEU A 92 -19.23 -3.02 2.40
C LEU A 92 -18.62 -3.84 3.55
N LYS A 93 -18.41 -5.14 3.36
CA LYS A 93 -17.72 -5.99 4.36
C LYS A 93 -16.33 -5.49 4.64
N PHE A 94 -15.56 -5.12 3.60
CA PHE A 94 -14.22 -4.57 3.75
C PHE A 94 -14.21 -3.27 4.56
N LEU A 95 -15.11 -2.32 4.24
CA LEU A 95 -15.21 -1.04 4.95
C LEU A 95 -15.62 -1.24 6.42
N ILE A 96 -16.58 -2.13 6.69
CA ILE A 96 -16.98 -2.47 8.06
C ILE A 96 -15.79 -3.06 8.82
N THR A 97 -15.03 -3.97 8.20
CA THR A 97 -13.89 -4.63 8.84
C THR A 97 -12.77 -3.64 9.15
N ILE A 98 -12.45 -2.72 8.25
CA ILE A 98 -11.48 -1.63 8.52
C ILE A 98 -11.97 -0.76 9.67
N PHE A 99 -13.23 -0.37 9.66
CA PHE A 99 -13.79 0.46 10.72
C PHE A 99 -13.69 -0.22 12.09
N ILE A 100 -13.98 -1.53 12.16
CA ILE A 100 -13.82 -2.32 13.39
C ILE A 100 -12.36 -2.32 13.86
N PHE A 101 -11.38 -2.53 12.97
CA PHE A 101 -9.97 -2.52 13.36
C PHE A 101 -9.51 -1.13 13.81
N CYS A 102 -9.94 -0.05 13.15
CA CYS A 102 -9.67 1.32 13.60
C CYS A 102 -10.25 1.58 14.99
N LEU A 103 -11.47 1.11 15.26
CA LEU A 103 -12.13 1.23 16.56
C LEU A 103 -11.38 0.43 17.63
N LEU A 104 -10.95 -0.79 17.33
CA LEU A 104 -10.17 -1.62 18.26
C LEU A 104 -8.84 -0.95 18.61
N ILE A 105 -8.13 -0.39 17.65
CA ILE A 105 -6.89 0.36 17.93
C ILE A 105 -7.17 1.56 18.81
N LYS A 106 -8.22 2.36 18.49
CA LYS A 106 -8.61 3.51 19.30
C LYS A 106 -8.94 3.14 20.74
N LEU A 107 -9.55 1.98 20.97
CA LEU A 107 -9.90 1.50 22.31
C LEU A 107 -8.72 0.85 23.04
N SER A 108 -7.73 0.31 22.33
CA SER A 108 -6.61 -0.43 22.91
C SER A 108 -5.39 0.45 23.20
N ILE A 109 -5.25 1.58 22.52
CA ILE A 109 -4.10 2.48 22.66
C ILE A 109 -4.53 3.73 23.43
N ASP A 110 -3.68 4.16 24.38
CA ASP A 110 -3.89 5.40 25.12
C ASP A 110 -4.07 6.58 24.14
N PRO A 111 -5.10 7.43 24.35
CA PRO A 111 -5.35 8.59 23.49
C PRO A 111 -4.15 9.55 23.37
N ASN A 112 -3.33 9.66 24.42
CA ASN A 112 -2.14 10.51 24.39
C ASN A 112 -1.07 9.92 23.44
N ILE A 113 -0.86 8.61 23.49
CA ILE A 113 0.08 7.90 22.57
C ILE A 113 -0.38 8.07 21.11
N LEU A 114 -1.67 7.92 20.83
CA LEU A 114 -2.21 8.16 19.50
C LEU A 114 -2.01 9.60 19.04
N ARG A 115 -2.23 10.56 19.94
CA ARG A 115 -2.04 11.99 19.65
C ARG A 115 -0.56 12.29 19.35
N GLU A 116 0.35 11.75 20.14
CA GLU A 116 1.79 11.89 19.92
C GLU A 116 2.21 11.26 18.59
N PHE A 117 1.72 10.07 18.27
CA PHE A 117 1.97 9.41 16.99
C PHE A 117 1.57 10.30 15.81
N PHE A 118 0.38 10.90 15.84
CA PHE A 118 -0.06 11.78 14.76
C PHE A 118 0.70 13.11 14.72
N ASN A 119 1.09 13.66 15.86
CA ASN A 119 1.93 14.87 15.92
C ASN A 119 3.32 14.58 15.33
N HIS A 120 3.99 13.51 15.75
CA HIS A 120 5.27 13.10 15.18
C HIS A 120 5.18 12.80 13.68
N THR A 121 4.09 12.16 13.24
CA THR A 121 3.83 11.94 11.81
C THR A 121 3.78 13.26 11.05
N LYS A 122 3.04 14.25 11.58
CA LYS A 122 2.96 15.58 11.00
C LYS A 122 4.34 16.26 10.96
N ASP A 123 5.10 16.17 12.04
CA ASP A 123 6.43 16.76 12.13
C ASP A 123 7.40 16.13 11.12
N ILE A 124 7.36 14.81 10.93
CA ILE A 124 8.13 14.12 9.90
C ILE A 124 7.79 14.66 8.51
N PHE A 125 6.52 14.90 8.19
CA PHE A 125 6.12 15.45 6.89
C PHE A 125 6.49 16.92 6.71
N THR A 126 6.40 17.73 7.77
CA THR A 126 6.68 19.18 7.69
C THR A 126 8.15 19.51 7.77
N GLN A 127 8.94 18.67 8.44
CA GLN A 127 10.35 18.93 8.74
C GLN A 127 11.30 17.90 8.10
N HIS A 128 10.78 17.05 7.19
CA HIS A 128 11.60 15.94 6.67
C HIS A 128 12.88 16.41 5.95
N GLU A 129 12.84 17.56 5.27
CA GLU A 129 14.02 18.14 4.63
C GLU A 129 15.09 18.59 5.65
N SER A 130 14.65 19.16 6.77
CA SER A 130 15.57 19.57 7.85
C SER A 130 16.08 18.38 8.67
N LEU A 131 15.25 17.36 8.88
CA LEU A 131 15.64 16.16 9.64
C LEU A 131 16.62 15.26 8.89
N ASN A 132 16.46 15.14 7.57
CA ASN A 132 17.34 14.30 6.75
C ASN A 132 18.54 15.05 6.17
N GLY A 133 18.58 16.38 6.26
CA GLY A 133 19.66 17.19 5.70
C GLY A 133 19.79 17.12 4.17
N ILE A 134 18.82 16.51 3.49
CA ILE A 134 18.80 16.29 2.06
C ILE A 134 17.55 16.91 1.48
N ILE A 135 17.73 17.84 0.56
CA ILE A 135 16.62 18.36 -0.25
C ILE A 135 16.23 17.26 -1.26
N HIS A 136 15.03 16.72 -1.12
CA HIS A 136 14.53 15.74 -2.08
C HIS A 136 14.20 16.42 -3.41
N PRO A 137 14.74 15.91 -4.54
CA PRO A 137 14.48 16.51 -5.83
C PRO A 137 12.99 16.45 -6.17
N LYS A 138 12.42 17.58 -6.57
CA LYS A 138 11.04 17.67 -7.00
C LYS A 138 10.88 17.16 -8.44
N PRO A 139 9.87 16.33 -8.75
CA PRO A 139 9.59 15.96 -10.12
C PRO A 139 9.31 17.22 -10.98
N PHE A 140 9.76 17.21 -12.24
CA PHE A 140 9.54 18.30 -13.20
C PHE A 140 10.10 19.67 -12.77
N SER A 141 11.13 19.71 -11.92
CA SER A 141 11.83 20.93 -11.52
C SER A 141 13.22 21.00 -12.17
N ASP A 142 13.86 22.16 -12.06
CA ASP A 142 15.24 22.36 -12.52
C ASP A 142 16.29 21.90 -11.50
N ASP A 143 15.87 21.28 -10.41
CA ASP A 143 16.76 20.81 -9.35
C ASP A 143 17.66 19.66 -9.80
N ALA A 144 18.84 19.57 -9.20
CA ALA A 144 19.73 18.43 -9.39
C ALA A 144 19.00 17.12 -9.04
N ASN A 145 19.07 16.12 -9.92
CA ASN A 145 18.35 14.83 -9.81
C ASN A 145 16.82 14.88 -10.04
N SER A 146 16.23 16.00 -10.42
CA SER A 146 14.82 16.09 -10.80
C SER A 146 14.43 15.05 -11.87
N SER A 147 15.34 14.78 -12.82
CA SER A 147 15.15 13.71 -13.84
C SER A 147 14.89 12.34 -13.22
N ARG A 148 15.54 11.98 -12.10
CA ARG A 148 15.29 10.70 -11.40
C ARG A 148 13.92 10.68 -10.72
N ALA A 149 13.57 11.78 -10.04
CA ALA A 149 12.27 11.92 -9.39
C ALA A 149 11.12 11.86 -10.42
N THR A 150 11.28 12.54 -11.56
CA THR A 150 10.33 12.52 -12.67
C THR A 150 10.16 11.12 -13.25
N LYS A 151 11.26 10.40 -13.52
CA LYS A 151 11.21 9.02 -14.02
C LYS A 151 10.51 8.09 -13.02
N SER A 152 10.80 8.20 -11.73
CA SER A 152 10.16 7.39 -10.70
C SER A 152 8.66 7.66 -10.62
N LEU A 153 8.24 8.93 -10.69
CA LEU A 153 6.84 9.30 -10.71
C LEU A 153 6.13 8.76 -11.95
N LEU A 154 6.73 8.89 -13.13
CA LEU A 154 6.18 8.37 -14.38
C LEU A 154 6.03 6.85 -14.33
N LEU A 155 7.02 6.12 -13.79
CA LEU A 155 6.93 4.67 -13.61
C LEU A 155 5.77 4.28 -12.69
N ILE A 156 5.55 5.00 -11.59
CA ILE A 156 4.41 4.77 -10.69
C ILE A 156 3.10 4.98 -11.44
N ILE A 157 2.97 6.08 -12.19
CA ILE A 157 1.76 6.39 -12.98
C ILE A 157 1.52 5.30 -14.04
N ILE A 158 2.55 4.89 -14.79
CA ILE A 158 2.45 3.86 -15.81
C ILE A 158 2.01 2.52 -15.19
N ASN A 159 2.63 2.10 -14.08
CA ASN A 159 2.24 0.88 -13.38
C ASN A 159 0.79 0.92 -12.88
N PHE A 160 0.35 2.08 -12.39
CA PHE A 160 -1.03 2.29 -11.97
C PHE A 160 -2.00 2.16 -13.15
N LEU A 161 -1.70 2.80 -14.29
CA LEU A 161 -2.52 2.71 -15.51
C LEU A 161 -2.58 1.29 -16.06
N ILE A 162 -1.45 0.58 -16.10
CA ILE A 162 -1.39 -0.82 -16.53
C ILE A 162 -2.25 -1.68 -15.60
N SER A 163 -2.18 -1.47 -14.28
CA SER A 163 -2.99 -2.21 -13.31
C SER A 163 -4.49 -2.00 -13.55
N ILE A 164 -4.90 -0.76 -13.81
CA ILE A 164 -6.28 -0.41 -14.17
C ILE A 164 -6.69 -1.11 -15.48
N LEU A 165 -5.87 -1.03 -16.53
CA LEU A 165 -6.16 -1.67 -17.81
C LEU A 165 -6.31 -3.20 -17.68
N ILE A 166 -5.48 -3.86 -16.86
CA ILE A 166 -5.60 -5.29 -16.57
C ILE A 166 -6.93 -5.62 -15.87
N ILE A 167 -7.39 -4.75 -14.96
CA ILE A 167 -8.67 -4.91 -14.28
C ILE A 167 -9.85 -4.80 -15.28
N PHE A 168 -9.80 -3.81 -16.17
CA PHE A 168 -10.88 -3.57 -17.13
C PHE A 168 -10.88 -4.54 -18.33
N ASN A 169 -9.74 -5.04 -18.75
CA ASN A 169 -9.63 -6.00 -19.87
C ASN A 169 -10.00 -7.44 -19.50
N LYS A 170 -10.47 -7.69 -18.29
CA LYS A 170 -11.01 -9.00 -17.87
C LYS A 170 -12.51 -9.11 -18.15
N LYS A 171 -12.93 -8.73 -19.37
CA LYS A 171 -14.23 -9.17 -19.92
C LYS A 171 -14.05 -10.39 -20.80
#